data_d5318cc866286cd361d4c59b0c9f01f4
#
_entry.id   d5318cc866286cd361d4c59b0c9f01f4
#
_cell.length_a   1.000
_cell.length_b   1.000
_cell.length_c   1.000
_cell.angle_alpha   90.00
_cell.angle_beta   90.00
_cell.angle_gamma   90.00
#
_symmetry.space_group_name_H-M   'P 1'
#
loop_
_entity.id
_entity.type
_entity.pdbx_description
1 polymer ?
#
loop_
_entity_poly.entity_id
_entity_poly.type
_entity_poly.pdbx_seq_one_letter_code
_entity_poly.pdbx_strand_id
1 'polypeptide(L)'
;MTLRLADDGQSARITMPRWGSTREAIRFAQSRAGWLDAQRARRPQRAEPRPGGTIAFRGHDLAIDWQEDRPRKVVLRGAAIGLGGPRDGLTPRLKRWLQGEARSLFADDLAFYSARAGLETPDFALSSARRRWGSCSSCGTVRLNWRLVQAPDHVRRSVVAHETAHRVHFDHSPRFHALLADLFEDDLPDAERWLKANGPSLFSAFG
;
A
#
# COMPACT_ATOMS: atom_id res chain seq x y z
N MET A 1 -7.82 -13.67 -24.55
CA MET A 1 -8.70 -12.94 -23.61
C MET A 1 -8.12 -12.99 -22.21
N THR A 2 -8.17 -11.87 -21.46
CA THR A 2 -7.78 -11.84 -20.04
C THR A 2 -8.97 -11.41 -19.18
N LEU A 3 -9.16 -12.09 -18.05
CA LEU A 3 -10.19 -11.81 -17.07
C LEU A 3 -9.53 -11.25 -15.80
N ARG A 4 -10.04 -10.13 -15.28
CA ARG A 4 -9.58 -9.53 -14.03
C ARG A 4 -10.78 -9.13 -13.18
N LEU A 5 -10.71 -9.37 -11.89
CA LEU A 5 -11.67 -8.81 -10.97
C LEU A 5 -11.40 -7.29 -10.87
N ALA A 6 -12.45 -6.48 -11.00
CA ALA A 6 -12.33 -5.03 -10.86
C ALA A 6 -12.03 -4.63 -9.40
N ASP A 7 -11.58 -3.38 -9.21
CA ASP A 7 -11.15 -2.88 -7.90
C ASP A 7 -12.29 -2.79 -6.88
N ASP A 8 -13.56 -2.74 -7.33
CA ASP A 8 -14.76 -2.81 -6.50
C ASP A 8 -15.03 -4.23 -5.93
N GLY A 9 -14.40 -5.27 -6.50
CA GLY A 9 -14.62 -6.66 -6.14
C GLY A 9 -15.97 -7.22 -6.61
N GLN A 10 -16.83 -6.41 -7.21
CA GLN A 10 -18.17 -6.81 -7.65
C GLN A 10 -18.25 -7.04 -9.14
N SER A 11 -17.50 -6.28 -9.93
CA SER A 11 -17.45 -6.40 -11.38
C SER A 11 -16.19 -7.12 -11.87
N ALA A 12 -16.28 -7.74 -13.05
CA ALA A 12 -15.16 -8.37 -13.72
C ALA A 12 -14.88 -7.65 -15.04
N ARG A 13 -13.61 -7.37 -15.32
CA ARG A 13 -13.18 -6.78 -16.57
C ARG A 13 -12.56 -7.82 -17.48
N ILE A 14 -13.07 -7.91 -18.70
CA ILE A 14 -12.52 -8.76 -19.74
C ILE A 14 -11.83 -7.89 -20.78
N THR A 15 -10.57 -8.22 -21.07
CA THR A 15 -9.85 -7.64 -22.21
C THR A 15 -9.84 -8.66 -23.32
N MET A 16 -10.35 -8.28 -24.49
CA MET A 16 -10.43 -9.15 -25.66
C MET A 16 -9.79 -8.48 -26.88
N PRO A 17 -9.31 -9.24 -27.90
CA PRO A 17 -8.85 -8.68 -29.16
C PRO A 17 -9.98 -7.92 -29.87
N ARG A 18 -9.63 -6.99 -30.75
CA ARG A 18 -10.59 -6.17 -31.54
C ARG A 18 -11.58 -6.99 -32.37
N TRP A 19 -11.18 -8.19 -32.77
CA TRP A 19 -11.97 -9.14 -33.56
C TRP A 19 -12.74 -10.16 -32.69
N GLY A 20 -12.60 -10.10 -31.36
CA GLY A 20 -13.32 -10.99 -30.45
C GLY A 20 -14.79 -10.63 -30.31
N SER A 21 -15.66 -11.61 -30.14
CA SER A 21 -17.10 -11.39 -29.95
C SER A 21 -17.46 -11.25 -28.46
N THR A 22 -18.44 -10.40 -28.17
CA THR A 22 -18.98 -10.23 -26.81
C THR A 22 -19.53 -11.56 -26.26
N ARG A 23 -20.10 -12.40 -27.12
CA ARG A 23 -20.64 -13.72 -26.75
C ARG A 23 -19.54 -14.67 -26.27
N GLU A 24 -18.36 -14.65 -26.89
CA GLU A 24 -17.20 -15.44 -26.46
C GLU A 24 -16.63 -14.90 -25.16
N ALA A 25 -16.58 -13.58 -24.98
CA ALA A 25 -16.14 -12.95 -23.74
C ALA A 25 -17.03 -13.34 -22.55
N ILE A 26 -18.36 -13.36 -22.75
CA ILE A 26 -19.32 -13.80 -21.71
C ILE A 26 -19.10 -15.29 -21.38
N ARG A 27 -19.00 -16.16 -22.39
CA ARG A 27 -18.71 -17.58 -22.17
C ARG A 27 -17.40 -17.81 -21.44
N PHE A 28 -16.36 -17.05 -21.80
CA PHE A 28 -15.07 -17.10 -21.12
C PHE A 28 -15.17 -16.67 -19.64
N ALA A 29 -15.94 -15.61 -19.33
CA ALA A 29 -16.17 -15.21 -17.95
C ALA A 29 -16.93 -16.29 -17.16
N GLN A 30 -17.99 -16.86 -17.75
CA GLN A 30 -18.79 -17.91 -17.14
C GLN A 30 -17.94 -19.16 -16.85
N SER A 31 -17.06 -19.56 -17.76
CA SER A 31 -16.14 -20.70 -17.53
C SER A 31 -15.13 -20.47 -16.41
N ARG A 32 -14.96 -19.22 -15.97
CA ARG A 32 -14.06 -18.81 -14.89
C ARG A 32 -14.79 -18.33 -13.64
N ALA A 33 -16.10 -18.59 -13.52
CA ALA A 33 -16.91 -18.16 -12.38
C ALA A 33 -16.32 -18.62 -11.04
N GLY A 34 -15.97 -19.90 -10.91
CA GLY A 34 -15.34 -20.43 -9.69
C GLY A 34 -14.01 -19.76 -9.34
N TRP A 35 -13.20 -19.37 -10.35
CA TRP A 35 -11.99 -18.58 -10.11
C TRP A 35 -12.33 -17.18 -9.63
N LEU A 36 -13.34 -16.52 -10.19
CA LEU A 36 -13.79 -15.20 -9.73
C LEU A 36 -14.27 -15.25 -8.28
N ASP A 37 -15.05 -16.28 -7.92
CA ASP A 37 -15.56 -16.45 -6.56
C ASP A 37 -14.40 -16.70 -5.57
N ALA A 38 -13.43 -17.52 -5.94
CA ALA A 38 -12.22 -17.72 -5.15
C ALA A 38 -11.41 -16.40 -4.99
N GLN A 39 -11.32 -15.58 -6.04
CA GLN A 39 -10.67 -14.27 -5.95
C GLN A 39 -11.45 -13.28 -5.07
N ARG A 40 -12.80 -13.32 -5.10
CA ARG A 40 -13.65 -12.53 -4.22
C ARG A 40 -13.49 -12.93 -2.76
N ALA A 41 -13.51 -14.25 -2.48
CA ALA A 41 -13.35 -14.78 -1.13
C ALA A 41 -11.98 -14.46 -0.51
N ARG A 42 -10.94 -14.37 -1.33
CA ARG A 42 -9.58 -13.98 -0.89
C ARG A 42 -9.41 -12.49 -0.65
N ARG A 43 -10.35 -11.66 -1.12
CA ARG A 43 -10.27 -10.22 -0.85
C ARG A 43 -10.66 -9.93 0.59
N PRO A 44 -9.84 -9.17 1.32
CA PRO A 44 -10.25 -8.67 2.62
C PRO A 44 -11.55 -7.86 2.46
N GLN A 45 -12.56 -8.18 3.24
CA GLN A 45 -13.77 -7.35 3.29
C GLN A 45 -13.36 -5.92 3.66
N ARG A 46 -13.95 -4.92 3.00
CA ARG A 46 -13.80 -3.53 3.40
C ARG A 46 -14.36 -3.38 4.81
N ALA A 47 -13.46 -3.26 5.76
CA ALA A 47 -13.81 -2.97 7.14
C ALA A 47 -13.51 -1.48 7.38
N GLU A 48 -14.51 -0.61 7.20
CA GLU A 48 -14.33 0.79 7.56
C GLU A 48 -13.96 0.92 9.05
N PRO A 49 -13.02 1.82 9.38
CA PRO A 49 -12.66 2.08 10.77
C PRO A 49 -13.88 2.47 11.60
N ARG A 50 -14.07 1.83 12.74
CA ARG A 50 -15.20 2.08 13.64
C ARG A 50 -14.71 2.14 15.10
N PRO A 51 -15.43 2.84 15.98
CA PRO A 51 -15.15 2.81 17.41
C PRO A 51 -15.06 1.39 17.95
N GLY A 52 -14.05 1.09 18.76
CA GLY A 52 -13.76 -0.26 19.28
C GLY A 52 -13.24 -1.27 18.25
N GLY A 53 -13.10 -0.88 16.98
CA GLY A 53 -12.41 -1.69 15.97
C GLY A 53 -10.90 -1.51 16.02
N THR A 54 -10.21 -2.02 15.01
CA THR A 54 -8.74 -1.90 14.88
C THR A 54 -8.34 -1.23 13.58
N ILE A 55 -7.11 -0.75 13.55
CA ILE A 55 -6.44 -0.20 12.36
C ILE A 55 -4.99 -0.66 12.34
N ALA A 56 -4.53 -1.12 11.18
CA ALA A 56 -3.14 -1.53 11.03
C ALA A 56 -2.21 -0.29 10.99
N PHE A 57 -1.11 -0.37 11.73
CA PHE A 57 -0.04 0.62 11.76
C PHE A 57 1.29 -0.07 12.07
N ARG A 58 2.28 0.08 11.18
CA ARG A 58 3.62 -0.51 11.28
C ARG A 58 3.60 -2.03 11.54
N GLY A 59 2.66 -2.74 10.90
CA GLY A 59 2.49 -4.19 11.04
C GLY A 59 1.74 -4.65 12.28
N HIS A 60 1.25 -3.74 13.11
CA HIS A 60 0.48 -4.04 14.32
C HIS A 60 -0.95 -3.53 14.21
N ASP A 61 -1.89 -4.23 14.80
CA ASP A 61 -3.27 -3.77 14.92
C ASP A 61 -3.39 -2.87 16.17
N LEU A 62 -3.77 -1.61 15.97
CA LEU A 62 -4.04 -0.65 17.03
C LEU A 62 -5.54 -0.55 17.27
N ALA A 63 -5.98 -0.63 18.52
CA ALA A 63 -7.36 -0.44 18.91
C ALA A 63 -7.79 1.04 18.72
N ILE A 64 -9.00 1.26 18.20
CA ILE A 64 -9.58 2.60 18.01
C ILE A 64 -10.36 2.97 19.27
N ASP A 65 -9.75 3.71 20.19
CA ASP A 65 -10.35 4.28 21.39
C ASP A 65 -10.97 5.65 21.08
N TRP A 66 -12.20 5.64 20.59
CA TRP A 66 -12.92 6.83 20.21
C TRP A 66 -13.99 7.20 21.25
N GLN A 67 -14.05 8.50 21.59
CA GLN A 67 -15.14 9.09 22.39
C GLN A 67 -15.47 10.48 21.83
N GLU A 68 -16.74 10.79 21.68
CA GLU A 68 -17.21 11.98 20.97
C GLU A 68 -16.76 13.31 21.58
N ASP A 69 -16.67 13.35 22.90
CA ASP A 69 -16.29 14.53 23.71
C ASP A 69 -14.77 14.76 23.78
N ARG A 70 -13.96 13.82 23.34
CA ARG A 70 -12.50 13.95 23.32
C ARG A 70 -12.01 14.88 22.19
N PRO A 71 -10.78 15.40 22.30
CA PRO A 71 -10.15 16.16 21.22
C PRO A 71 -10.10 15.38 19.91
N ARG A 72 -10.32 16.07 18.79
CA ARG A 72 -10.28 15.48 17.44
C ARG A 72 -8.90 15.01 17.00
N LYS A 73 -7.84 15.46 17.69
CA LYS A 73 -6.46 15.07 17.41
C LYS A 73 -6.26 13.59 17.69
N VAL A 74 -5.69 12.88 16.74
CA VAL A 74 -5.32 11.46 16.90
C VAL A 74 -4.05 11.40 17.75
N VAL A 75 -4.05 10.55 18.78
CA VAL A 75 -2.93 10.34 19.69
C VAL A 75 -2.67 8.86 19.84
N LEU A 76 -1.45 8.43 19.52
CA LEU A 76 -1.00 7.05 19.75
C LEU A 76 -0.74 6.85 21.25
N ARG A 77 -1.31 5.76 21.82
CA ARG A 77 -1.18 5.39 23.25
C ARG A 77 -0.93 3.88 23.36
N GLY A 78 0.34 3.49 23.33
CA GLY A 78 0.70 2.06 23.31
C GLY A 78 0.08 1.35 22.11
N ALA A 79 -0.74 0.33 22.36
CA ALA A 79 -1.43 -0.45 21.34
C ALA A 79 -2.82 0.13 20.93
N ALA A 80 -3.09 1.40 21.23
CA ALA A 80 -4.35 2.05 20.91
C ALA A 80 -4.15 3.43 20.31
N ILE A 81 -5.15 3.88 19.54
CA ILE A 81 -5.26 5.24 19.00
C ILE A 81 -6.44 5.93 19.67
N GLY A 82 -6.15 6.97 20.46
CA GLY A 82 -7.16 7.83 21.08
C GLY A 82 -7.54 8.99 20.17
N LEU A 83 -8.83 9.23 19.98
CA LEU A 83 -9.36 10.38 19.25
C LEU A 83 -10.82 10.65 19.60
N GLY A 84 -11.32 11.82 19.24
CA GLY A 84 -12.71 12.22 19.46
C GLY A 84 -13.34 12.98 18.31
N GLY A 85 -14.43 13.70 18.62
CA GLY A 85 -15.26 14.47 17.69
C GLY A 85 -16.29 13.62 16.93
N PRO A 86 -17.12 14.21 16.04
CA PRO A 86 -18.23 13.54 15.38
C PRO A 86 -17.84 12.24 14.70
N ARG A 87 -18.69 11.21 14.83
CA ARG A 87 -18.42 9.84 14.35
C ARG A 87 -18.23 9.75 12.84
N ASP A 88 -19.00 10.49 12.06
CA ASP A 88 -18.91 10.57 10.59
C ASP A 88 -17.53 11.07 10.09
N GLY A 89 -16.85 11.86 10.91
CA GLY A 89 -15.47 12.30 10.65
C GLY A 89 -14.36 11.33 11.08
N LEU A 90 -14.68 10.16 11.66
CA LEU A 90 -13.67 9.21 12.18
C LEU A 90 -12.71 8.72 11.09
N THR A 91 -13.25 8.13 10.01
CA THR A 91 -12.47 7.56 8.90
C THR A 91 -11.55 8.60 8.23
N PRO A 92 -12.02 9.82 7.84
CA PRO A 92 -11.12 10.82 7.26
C PRO A 92 -10.07 11.35 8.25
N ARG A 93 -10.34 11.38 9.56
CA ARG A 93 -9.32 11.76 10.57
C ARG A 93 -8.22 10.72 10.68
N LEU A 94 -8.58 9.44 10.78
CA LEU A 94 -7.62 8.33 10.81
C LEU A 94 -6.78 8.27 9.54
N LYS A 95 -7.41 8.42 8.38
CA LYS A 95 -6.69 8.46 7.10
C LYS A 95 -5.66 9.59 7.06
N ARG A 96 -6.04 10.80 7.50
CA ARG A 96 -5.15 11.96 7.53
C ARG A 96 -4.00 11.75 8.49
N TRP A 97 -4.26 11.14 9.65
CA TRP A 97 -3.22 10.78 10.60
C TRP A 97 -2.24 9.78 9.99
N LEU A 98 -2.71 8.67 9.41
CA LEU A 98 -1.84 7.69 8.73
C LEU A 98 -1.02 8.33 7.61
N GLN A 99 -1.59 9.27 6.86
CA GLN A 99 -0.84 10.00 5.83
C GLN A 99 0.24 10.91 6.42
N GLY A 100 -0.01 11.51 7.58
CA GLY A 100 1.00 12.27 8.33
C GLY A 100 2.14 11.38 8.81
N GLU A 101 1.83 10.25 9.45
CA GLU A 101 2.82 9.25 9.88
C GLU A 101 3.63 8.68 8.69
N ALA A 102 2.94 8.37 7.59
CA ALA A 102 3.61 7.91 6.37
C ALA A 102 4.61 8.96 5.84
N ARG A 103 4.24 10.24 5.86
CA ARG A 103 5.15 11.32 5.42
C ARG A 103 6.39 11.41 6.29
N SER A 104 6.26 11.32 7.61
CA SER A 104 7.40 11.34 8.53
C SER A 104 8.30 10.13 8.31
N LEU A 105 7.74 8.92 8.35
CA LEU A 105 8.51 7.68 8.20
C LEU A 105 9.21 7.58 6.83
N PHE A 106 8.56 8.01 5.75
CA PHE A 106 9.19 8.01 4.42
C PHE A 106 10.31 9.04 4.31
N ALA A 107 10.20 10.19 4.97
CA ALA A 107 11.28 11.17 5.00
C ALA A 107 12.52 10.59 5.67
N ASP A 108 12.34 9.91 6.82
CA ASP A 108 13.43 9.27 7.56
C ASP A 108 14.04 8.11 6.73
N ASP A 109 13.21 7.24 6.15
CA ASP A 109 13.68 6.11 5.34
C ASP A 109 14.42 6.61 4.07
N LEU A 110 13.89 7.63 3.37
CA LEU A 110 14.55 8.21 2.19
C LEU A 110 15.88 8.87 2.53
N ALA A 111 15.96 9.58 3.66
CA ALA A 111 17.22 10.15 4.12
C ALA A 111 18.25 9.04 4.39
N PHE A 112 17.84 7.98 5.08
CA PHE A 112 18.70 6.84 5.40
C PHE A 112 19.25 6.15 4.14
N TYR A 113 18.38 5.75 3.21
CA TYR A 113 18.81 5.03 2.00
C TYR A 113 19.52 5.94 0.99
N SER A 114 19.16 7.22 0.90
CA SER A 114 19.90 8.16 0.06
C SER A 114 21.32 8.37 0.54
N ALA A 115 21.54 8.50 1.86
CA ALA A 115 22.87 8.60 2.43
C ALA A 115 23.73 7.35 2.14
N ARG A 116 23.13 6.14 2.27
CA ARG A 116 23.81 4.87 1.92
C ARG A 116 24.16 4.77 0.43
N ALA A 117 23.32 5.33 -0.43
CA ALA A 117 23.57 5.36 -1.88
C ALA A 117 24.51 6.49 -2.32
N GLY A 118 24.99 7.34 -1.40
CA GLY A 118 25.79 8.52 -1.74
C GLY A 118 25.00 9.61 -2.50
N LEU A 119 23.69 9.69 -2.29
CA LEU A 119 22.78 10.61 -2.96
C LEU A 119 22.20 11.64 -1.99
N GLU A 120 21.80 12.79 -2.51
CA GLU A 120 20.97 13.72 -1.76
C GLU A 120 19.57 13.15 -1.54
N THR A 121 18.93 13.51 -0.40
CA THR A 121 17.55 13.12 -0.12
C THR A 121 16.62 13.76 -1.15
N PRO A 122 15.78 13.00 -1.86
CA PRO A 122 14.91 13.54 -2.91
C PRO A 122 13.67 14.19 -2.34
N ASP A 123 13.08 15.06 -3.14
CA ASP A 123 11.66 15.39 -2.96
C ASP A 123 10.79 14.17 -3.19
N PHE A 124 9.77 14.01 -2.36
CA PHE A 124 8.83 12.92 -2.51
C PHE A 124 7.38 13.33 -2.30
N ALA A 125 6.47 12.55 -2.84
CA ALA A 125 5.04 12.74 -2.70
C ALA A 125 4.34 11.44 -2.26
N LEU A 126 3.28 11.59 -1.45
CA LEU A 126 2.40 10.47 -1.13
C LEU A 126 1.56 10.10 -2.35
N SER A 127 1.41 8.80 -2.58
CA SER A 127 0.60 8.22 -3.65
C SER A 127 -0.57 7.43 -3.08
N SER A 128 -1.66 7.37 -3.82
CA SER A 128 -2.80 6.47 -3.58
C SER A 128 -2.98 5.47 -4.73
N ALA A 129 -1.94 5.24 -5.54
CA ALA A 129 -2.00 4.35 -6.68
C ALA A 129 -2.34 2.92 -6.25
N ARG A 130 -3.26 2.24 -6.98
CA ARG A 130 -3.71 0.89 -6.63
C ARG A 130 -2.82 -0.24 -7.17
N ARG A 131 -1.93 0.07 -8.11
CA ARG A 131 -1.15 -0.94 -8.84
C ARG A 131 0.34 -0.92 -8.55
N ARG A 132 0.81 0.02 -7.74
CA ARG A 132 2.23 0.17 -7.38
C ARG A 132 2.37 0.74 -5.99
N TRP A 133 3.40 0.32 -5.31
CA TRP A 133 3.75 0.77 -3.96
C TRP A 133 4.66 1.98 -3.99
N GLY A 134 5.53 2.05 -4.98
CA GLY A 134 6.42 3.18 -5.21
C GLY A 134 6.55 3.51 -6.69
N SER A 135 7.22 4.60 -7.01
CA SER A 135 7.75 4.93 -8.34
C SER A 135 8.79 6.04 -8.22
N CYS A 136 9.86 5.91 -9.01
CA CYS A 136 10.86 6.94 -9.21
C CYS A 136 10.73 7.48 -10.64
N SER A 137 10.70 8.81 -10.80
CA SER A 137 10.69 9.45 -12.11
C SER A 137 12.12 9.67 -12.61
N SER A 138 12.28 9.89 -13.92
CA SER A 138 13.58 10.19 -14.53
C SER A 138 14.24 11.47 -13.98
N CYS A 139 13.46 12.38 -13.41
CA CYS A 139 13.98 13.57 -12.73
C CYS A 139 14.26 13.33 -11.22
N GLY A 140 14.23 12.08 -10.74
CA GLY A 140 14.57 11.72 -9.37
C GLY A 140 13.47 11.90 -8.34
N THR A 141 12.27 12.38 -8.71
CA THR A 141 11.14 12.50 -7.79
C THR A 141 10.59 11.12 -7.42
N VAL A 142 10.50 10.84 -6.13
CA VAL A 142 9.95 9.59 -5.59
C VAL A 142 8.49 9.75 -5.20
N ARG A 143 7.65 8.76 -5.52
CA ARG A 143 6.28 8.67 -5.03
C ARG A 143 6.09 7.36 -4.28
N LEU A 144 5.54 7.42 -3.05
CA LEU A 144 5.34 6.26 -2.18
C LEU A 144 3.88 6.17 -1.76
N ASN A 145 3.34 4.97 -1.82
CA ASN A 145 1.96 4.74 -1.40
C ASN A 145 1.86 4.85 0.12
N TRP A 146 1.08 5.83 0.59
CA TRP A 146 0.93 6.09 2.02
C TRP A 146 0.43 4.88 2.81
N ARG A 147 -0.24 3.91 2.17
CA ARG A 147 -0.73 2.70 2.84
C ARG A 147 0.37 1.78 3.33
N LEU A 148 1.60 1.94 2.84
CA LEU A 148 2.76 1.21 3.36
C LEU A 148 3.02 1.46 4.85
N VAL A 149 2.52 2.57 5.42
CA VAL A 149 2.60 2.83 6.86
C VAL A 149 1.85 1.79 7.70
N GLN A 150 0.93 1.05 7.10
CA GLN A 150 0.19 -0.04 7.74
C GLN A 150 0.97 -1.36 7.74
N ALA A 151 1.91 -1.52 6.81
CA ALA A 151 2.77 -2.71 6.72
C ALA A 151 3.86 -2.72 7.80
N PRO A 152 4.48 -3.87 8.09
CA PRO A 152 5.69 -3.94 8.91
C PRO A 152 6.79 -3.03 8.36
N ASP A 153 7.65 -2.53 9.25
CA ASP A 153 8.67 -1.56 8.88
C ASP A 153 9.63 -2.08 7.81
N HIS A 154 10.10 -3.32 7.90
CA HIS A 154 10.97 -3.91 6.88
C HIS A 154 10.31 -3.93 5.49
N VAL A 155 8.99 -4.17 5.42
CA VAL A 155 8.24 -4.15 4.17
C VAL A 155 8.12 -2.74 3.60
N ARG A 156 7.81 -1.73 4.43
CA ARG A 156 7.79 -0.33 4.01
C ARG A 156 9.16 0.11 3.51
N ARG A 157 10.21 -0.21 4.26
CA ARG A 157 11.59 0.15 3.98
C ARG A 157 12.12 -0.51 2.71
N SER A 158 11.74 -1.77 2.43
CA SER A 158 12.14 -2.43 1.18
C SER A 158 11.67 -1.67 -0.07
N VAL A 159 10.44 -1.13 -0.04
CA VAL A 159 9.93 -0.30 -1.15
C VAL A 159 10.71 1.01 -1.26
N VAL A 160 11.05 1.65 -0.14
CA VAL A 160 11.82 2.89 -0.16
C VAL A 160 13.24 2.65 -0.68
N ALA A 161 13.90 1.56 -0.25
CA ALA A 161 15.21 1.14 -0.78
C ALA A 161 15.16 0.87 -2.29
N HIS A 162 14.10 0.19 -2.76
CA HIS A 162 13.85 -0.07 -4.19
C HIS A 162 13.75 1.22 -5.01
N GLU A 163 12.96 2.18 -4.56
CA GLU A 163 12.81 3.46 -5.25
C GLU A 163 14.10 4.31 -5.17
N THR A 164 14.88 4.17 -4.10
CA THR A 164 16.20 4.79 -3.99
C THR A 164 17.20 4.17 -4.97
N ALA A 165 17.20 2.84 -5.13
CA ALA A 165 18.03 2.17 -6.12
C ALA A 165 17.70 2.61 -7.56
N HIS A 166 16.42 2.90 -7.86
CA HIS A 166 15.99 3.46 -9.14
C HIS A 166 16.53 4.86 -9.42
N ARG A 167 16.96 5.61 -8.43
CA ARG A 167 17.64 6.91 -8.66
C ARG A 167 19.05 6.76 -9.24
N VAL A 168 19.63 5.56 -9.14
CA VAL A 168 20.93 5.21 -9.71
C VAL A 168 20.77 4.38 -10.99
N HIS A 169 19.90 3.37 -10.94
CA HIS A 169 19.64 2.45 -12.05
C HIS A 169 18.14 2.40 -12.36
N PHE A 170 17.72 2.93 -13.50
CA PHE A 170 16.30 2.99 -13.91
C PHE A 170 15.74 1.65 -14.39
N ASP A 171 16.61 0.72 -14.75
CA ASP A 171 16.27 -0.64 -15.14
C ASP A 171 16.37 -1.61 -13.94
N HIS A 172 15.85 -2.82 -14.10
CA HIS A 172 16.04 -3.89 -13.13
C HIS A 172 17.20 -4.82 -13.55
N SER A 173 18.32 -4.22 -13.97
CA SER A 173 19.56 -4.93 -14.34
C SER A 173 20.21 -5.61 -13.13
N PRO A 174 21.22 -6.49 -13.36
CA PRO A 174 22.01 -7.03 -12.27
C PRO A 174 22.67 -5.97 -11.37
N ARG A 175 23.00 -4.79 -11.93
CA ARG A 175 23.53 -3.66 -11.15
C ARG A 175 22.50 -3.05 -10.21
N PHE A 176 21.24 -2.92 -10.66
CA PHE A 176 20.13 -2.51 -9.81
C PHE A 176 19.96 -3.47 -8.64
N HIS A 177 19.88 -4.78 -8.91
CA HIS A 177 19.70 -5.79 -7.87
C HIS A 177 20.86 -5.84 -6.89
N ALA A 178 22.10 -5.69 -7.37
CA ALA A 178 23.29 -5.62 -6.51
C ALA A 178 23.22 -4.40 -5.58
N LEU A 179 22.89 -3.22 -6.12
CA LEU A 179 22.73 -2.01 -5.31
C LEU A 179 21.59 -2.15 -4.30
N LEU A 180 20.43 -2.67 -4.71
CA LEU A 180 19.30 -2.88 -3.81
C LEU A 180 19.65 -3.82 -2.65
N ALA A 181 20.37 -4.90 -2.92
CA ALA A 181 20.85 -5.83 -1.90
C ALA A 181 21.89 -5.21 -0.95
N ASP A 182 22.68 -4.24 -1.43
CA ASP A 182 23.62 -3.49 -0.59
C ASP A 182 22.91 -2.43 0.26
N LEU A 183 21.88 -1.80 -0.28
CA LEU A 183 21.11 -0.78 0.43
C LEU A 183 20.21 -1.35 1.53
N PHE A 184 19.51 -2.45 1.24
CA PHE A 184 18.49 -2.99 2.13
C PHE A 184 19.09 -3.98 3.13
N GLU A 185 18.90 -3.71 4.41
CA GLU A 185 19.53 -4.41 5.52
C GLU A 185 18.80 -5.66 6.00
N ASP A 186 17.57 -5.89 5.53
CA ASP A 186 16.69 -7.01 5.93
C ASP A 186 16.53 -8.04 4.79
N ASP A 187 15.65 -9.05 4.98
CA ASP A 187 15.32 -10.08 3.99
C ASP A 187 14.37 -9.51 2.92
N LEU A 188 14.92 -9.13 1.75
CA LEU A 188 14.15 -8.62 0.62
C LEU A 188 13.11 -9.63 0.09
N PRO A 189 13.44 -10.92 -0.13
CA PRO A 189 12.44 -11.94 -0.46
C PRO A 189 11.30 -12.05 0.53
N ASP A 190 11.54 -11.86 1.82
CA ASP A 190 10.48 -11.87 2.84
C ASP A 190 9.54 -10.68 2.70
N ALA A 191 10.09 -9.48 2.56
CA ALA A 191 9.32 -8.26 2.33
C ALA A 191 8.44 -8.36 1.07
N GLU A 192 8.97 -8.90 -0.03
CA GLU A 192 8.24 -9.13 -1.26
C GLU A 192 7.11 -10.15 -1.10
N ARG A 193 7.39 -11.29 -0.43
CA ARG A 193 6.37 -12.29 -0.11
C ARG A 193 5.24 -11.69 0.73
N TRP A 194 5.59 -10.90 1.73
CA TRP A 194 4.61 -10.23 2.58
C TRP A 194 3.71 -9.28 1.77
N LEU A 195 4.29 -8.40 0.94
CA LEU A 195 3.54 -7.48 0.08
C LEU A 195 2.61 -8.21 -0.90
N LYS A 196 3.09 -9.30 -1.49
CA LYS A 196 2.29 -10.12 -2.39
C LYS A 196 1.09 -10.76 -1.69
N ALA A 197 1.27 -11.24 -0.47
CA ALA A 197 0.23 -11.90 0.31
C ALA A 197 -0.75 -10.89 0.95
N ASN A 198 -0.23 -9.80 1.54
CA ASN A 198 -0.99 -8.91 2.41
C ASN A 198 -1.28 -7.53 1.78
N GLY A 199 -0.56 -7.14 0.72
CA GLY A 199 -0.73 -5.85 0.08
C GLY A 199 -2.20 -5.48 -0.25
N PRO A 200 -3.03 -6.40 -0.80
CA PRO A 200 -4.44 -6.12 -1.03
C PRO A 200 -5.22 -5.71 0.21
N SER A 201 -4.86 -6.22 1.40
CA SER A 201 -5.54 -5.88 2.66
C SER A 201 -5.31 -4.44 3.10
N LEU A 202 -4.17 -3.83 2.71
CA LEU A 202 -3.87 -2.43 3.05
C LEU A 202 -4.84 -1.43 2.41
N PHE A 203 -5.65 -1.88 1.43
CA PHE A 203 -6.71 -1.07 0.82
C PHE A 203 -8.08 -1.27 1.49
N SER A 204 -8.23 -2.21 2.43
CA SER A 204 -9.52 -2.59 2.98
C SER A 204 -10.17 -1.47 3.81
N ALA A 205 -9.39 -0.76 4.63
CA ALA A 205 -9.92 0.25 5.55
C ALA A 205 -10.25 1.60 4.87
N PHE A 206 -9.53 1.98 3.81
CA PHE A 206 -9.61 3.33 3.22
C PHE A 206 -9.80 3.34 1.70
N GLY A 207 -10.22 2.29 1.10
CA GLY A 207 -10.67 2.20 -0.30
C GLY A 207 -9.62 2.51 -1.36
#